data_3905c0a9187ed2c20826835447855ba4
#
_entry.id   3905c0a9187ed2c20826835447855ba4
#
_cell.length_a   1.000
_cell.length_b   1.000
_cell.length_c   1.000
_cell.angle_alpha   90.00
_cell.angle_beta   90.00
_cell.angle_gamma   90.00
#
_symmetry.space_group_name_H-M   'P 1'
#
loop_
_entity.id
_entity.type
_entity.pdbx_description
1 polymer ?
#
loop_
_entity_poly.entity_id
_entity_poly.type
_entity_poly.pdbx_seq_one_letter_code
_entity_poly.pdbx_strand_id
1 'polypeptide(L)'
;MLPSCPARAHSLAKRSNVDPTEIKHASVCDICDNILSVVSSGATVQKLAVLNTEFGLAIYKQLTADTEVKDXIFSPINISTALAMLQLGTNGTSEDQINRAMKFGTRCGLNAKLHNASNNYTLKSANRFFGSKRFPFRQTFLSDMRDYFNAVPESVDFMANPEGSRVHINKWVGNQSNDKIKELMAKGTITKSTVFVLANAIYFKGQWNMPFNYTMTSILPFRSKGQEAKVPMMKMLGQTHRYGISTKWNCQIIELPYTGNVSMLVLLPNEPDGLPQLESAINSVELNSLVKNLAKRPVDVYMPRFEIKDVTIKLADHLKKLGMTYMFVDGEADLSSIGGAPGQLFISTAVHQAYVRVDEEGQ
;
A
#
# COMPACT_ATOMS: atom_id res chain seq x y z
N MET A 1 22.37 4.17 -18.87
CA MET A 1 21.65 3.56 -17.74
C MET A 1 21.45 4.65 -16.70
N LEU A 2 20.21 5.11 -16.55
CA LEU A 2 19.88 6.04 -15.49
C LEU A 2 19.98 5.28 -14.16
N PRO A 3 20.66 5.79 -13.15
CA PRO A 3 20.66 5.14 -11.85
C PRO A 3 19.22 5.07 -11.35
N SER A 4 18.83 3.91 -10.84
CA SER A 4 17.53 3.73 -10.21
C SER A 4 17.34 4.81 -9.15
N CYS A 5 16.32 5.61 -9.31
CA CYS A 5 15.98 6.64 -8.34
C CYS A 5 15.65 5.95 -7.02
N PRO A 6 16.33 6.26 -5.93
CA PRO A 6 15.90 5.69 -4.64
C PRO A 6 14.52 6.27 -4.33
N ALA A 7 13.57 5.38 -4.21
CA ALA A 7 12.18 5.78 -4.18
C ALA A 7 11.66 6.11 -2.78
N ARG A 8 12.41 6.84 -2.07
CA ARG A 8 11.83 7.66 -1.03
C ARG A 8 11.64 9.02 -1.69
N ALA A 9 10.48 9.19 -2.35
CA ALA A 9 10.17 10.45 -3.00
C ALA A 9 10.15 11.56 -1.96
N HIS A 10 10.93 12.57 -2.21
CA HIS A 10 11.09 13.67 -1.29
C HIS A 10 10.51 14.94 -1.92
N SER A 11 9.62 15.61 -1.23
CA SER A 11 9.03 16.85 -1.71
C SER A 11 9.45 18.03 -0.83
N LEU A 12 9.42 19.18 -1.42
CA LEU A 12 9.78 20.43 -0.79
C LEU A 12 8.60 21.40 -0.79
N ALA A 13 8.18 21.79 0.39
CA ALA A 13 7.26 22.91 0.55
C ALA A 13 8.03 24.09 1.15
N LYS A 14 8.15 25.17 0.41
CA LYS A 14 8.83 26.38 0.88
C LYS A 14 7.84 27.54 1.10
N ARG A 15 8.04 28.30 2.17
CA ARG A 15 7.39 29.60 2.31
C ARG A 15 8.05 30.62 1.36
N SER A 16 7.25 31.52 0.79
CA SER A 16 7.74 32.66 0.03
C SER A 16 8.73 33.46 0.90
N ASN A 17 9.99 33.48 0.55
CA ASN A 17 11.12 34.29 1.11
C ASN A 17 12.32 33.48 1.61
N VAL A 18 12.58 32.29 1.08
CA VAL A 18 13.80 31.53 1.43
C VAL A 18 14.58 31.18 0.16
N ASP A 19 15.89 31.22 0.27
CA ASP A 19 16.89 30.99 -0.78
C ASP A 19 16.64 29.61 -1.49
N PRO A 20 16.61 29.59 -2.83
CA PRO A 20 16.39 28.35 -3.59
C PRO A 20 17.44 27.25 -3.41
N THR A 21 18.52 27.52 -2.67
CA THR A 21 19.62 26.55 -2.53
C THR A 21 19.41 25.50 -1.42
N GLU A 22 18.37 25.64 -0.59
CA GLU A 22 18.09 24.66 0.47
C GLU A 22 17.01 23.65 0.06
N ILE A 23 17.40 22.59 -0.64
CA ILE A 23 16.50 21.48 -0.99
C ILE A 23 16.57 20.42 0.12
N LYS A 24 15.45 20.22 0.83
CA LYS A 24 15.35 19.26 1.95
C LYS A 24 14.53 18.02 1.53
N HIS A 25 14.69 16.91 2.21
CA HIS A 25 14.17 15.58 1.87
C HIS A 25 12.82 15.24 2.53
N ALA A 26 11.93 14.56 1.83
CA ALA A 26 10.63 14.14 2.36
C ALA A 26 10.30 12.67 2.07
N SER A 27 9.54 12.07 2.97
CA SER A 27 8.96 10.74 2.77
C SER A 27 7.53 10.87 2.23
N VAL A 28 7.22 10.12 1.20
CA VAL A 28 5.84 10.05 0.70
C VAL A 28 5.12 8.95 1.48
N CYS A 29 4.19 9.36 2.32
CA CYS A 29 3.31 8.43 3.00
C CYS A 29 2.01 8.30 2.18
N ASP A 30 1.77 7.11 1.69
CA ASP A 30 0.76 6.86 0.65
C ASP A 30 -0.71 7.14 1.03
N ILE A 31 -1.37 7.58 0.13
CA ILE A 31 -2.74 7.74 -0.40
C ILE A 31 -3.87 7.02 0.37
N CYS A 32 -3.59 6.21 1.39
CA CYS A 32 -4.53 5.16 1.78
C CYS A 32 -5.67 5.61 2.71
N ASP A 33 -5.60 6.77 3.33
CA ASP A 33 -6.53 7.04 4.42
C ASP A 33 -7.84 7.75 4.03
N ASN A 34 -7.91 8.33 2.83
CA ASN A 34 -9.13 9.04 2.43
C ASN A 34 -10.12 8.21 1.60
N ILE A 35 -9.72 7.02 1.16
CA ILE A 35 -10.62 6.16 0.36
C ILE A 35 -11.80 5.66 1.20
N LEU A 36 -11.60 5.53 2.50
CA LEU A 36 -12.65 5.06 3.41
C LEU A 36 -13.67 6.15 3.81
N SER A 37 -13.43 7.41 3.50
CA SER A 37 -14.30 8.51 3.95
C SER A 37 -15.60 8.68 3.14
N VAL A 38 -15.76 7.90 2.06
CA VAL A 38 -16.89 8.06 1.14
C VAL A 38 -18.06 7.11 1.46
N VAL A 39 -17.93 6.21 2.44
CA VAL A 39 -18.98 5.24 2.73
C VAL A 39 -19.76 5.60 4.00
N SER A 40 -21.02 5.79 3.84
CA SER A 40 -22.06 6.19 4.80
C SER A 40 -22.04 5.51 6.18
N SER A 41 -22.25 6.26 7.19
CA SER A 41 -22.26 6.12 8.66
C SER A 41 -20.88 6.41 9.29
N GLY A 42 -20.66 7.68 9.55
CA GLY A 42 -19.36 8.28 9.84
C GLY A 42 -18.49 7.65 10.92
N ALA A 43 -19.06 7.13 12.01
CA ALA A 43 -18.26 6.67 13.16
C ALA A 43 -17.52 5.33 12.90
N THR A 44 -18.17 4.41 12.19
CA THR A 44 -17.59 3.09 11.90
C THR A 44 -16.47 3.18 10.85
N VAL A 45 -16.68 3.99 9.83
CA VAL A 45 -15.68 4.19 8.75
C VAL A 45 -14.43 4.89 9.32
N GLN A 46 -14.61 5.90 10.15
CA GLN A 46 -13.49 6.59 10.80
C GLN A 46 -12.67 5.63 11.67
N LYS A 47 -13.35 4.77 12.43
CA LYS A 47 -12.68 3.77 13.26
C LYS A 47 -11.86 2.79 12.39
N LEU A 48 -12.44 2.30 11.30
CA LEU A 48 -11.75 1.41 10.37
C LEU A 48 -10.54 2.09 9.72
N ALA A 49 -10.67 3.38 9.36
CA ALA A 49 -9.56 4.15 8.79
C ALA A 49 -8.40 4.26 9.80
N VAL A 50 -8.69 4.54 11.07
CA VAL A 50 -7.66 4.60 12.11
C VAL A 50 -6.97 3.24 12.28
N LEU A 51 -7.75 2.15 12.36
CA LEU A 51 -7.19 0.80 12.51
C LEU A 51 -6.36 0.40 11.30
N ASN A 52 -6.82 0.75 10.09
CA ASN A 52 -6.06 0.51 8.86
C ASN A 52 -4.75 1.31 8.84
N THR A 53 -4.78 2.56 9.32
CA THR A 53 -3.58 3.38 9.44
C THR A 53 -2.60 2.75 10.45
N GLU A 54 -3.08 2.30 11.60
CA GLU A 54 -2.25 1.61 12.60
C GLU A 54 -1.58 0.36 12.01
N PHE A 55 -2.37 -0.46 11.33
CA PHE A 55 -1.89 -1.68 10.68
C PHE A 55 -0.86 -1.34 9.59
N GLY A 56 -1.17 -0.33 8.78
CA GLY A 56 -0.27 0.14 7.72
C GLY A 56 1.06 0.62 8.28
N LEU A 57 1.03 1.41 9.35
CA LEU A 57 2.26 1.88 10.01
C LEU A 57 3.05 0.74 10.65
N ALA A 58 2.36 -0.30 11.17
CA ALA A 58 3.03 -1.48 11.71
C ALA A 58 3.78 -2.23 10.60
N ILE A 59 3.14 -2.43 9.44
CA ILE A 59 3.81 -3.03 8.26
C ILE A 59 4.96 -2.11 7.78
N TYR A 60 4.72 -0.80 7.69
CA TYR A 60 5.72 0.17 7.25
C TYR A 60 7.00 0.07 8.08
N LYS A 61 6.85 0.00 9.41
CA LYS A 61 8.01 -0.12 10.32
C LYS A 61 8.77 -1.44 10.13
N GLN A 62 8.05 -2.53 9.80
CA GLN A 62 8.71 -3.80 9.46
C GLN A 62 9.49 -3.68 8.15
N LEU A 63 8.90 -3.02 7.15
CA LEU A 63 9.54 -2.84 5.84
C LEU A 63 10.77 -1.93 5.93
N THR A 64 10.69 -0.83 6.68
CA THR A 64 11.82 0.10 6.82
C THR A 64 12.95 -0.47 7.68
N ALA A 65 12.65 -1.43 8.56
CA ALA A 65 13.67 -2.16 9.32
C ALA A 65 14.37 -3.24 8.48
N ASP A 66 13.82 -3.60 7.32
CA ASP A 66 14.41 -4.60 6.43
C ASP A 66 15.37 -3.91 5.47
N THR A 67 16.65 -4.21 5.60
CA THR A 67 17.73 -3.56 4.82
C THR A 67 17.68 -3.93 3.33
N GLU A 68 17.01 -5.00 2.97
CA GLU A 68 16.84 -5.40 1.56
C GLU A 68 15.78 -4.58 0.85
N VAL A 69 14.81 -4.02 1.59
CA VAL A 69 13.74 -3.19 1.02
C VAL A 69 14.19 -1.73 0.96
N LYS A 70 14.60 -1.32 -0.23
CA LYS A 70 15.08 0.07 -0.43
C LYS A 70 13.94 1.05 -0.67
N ASP A 71 12.94 0.62 -1.40
CA ASP A 71 11.82 1.44 -1.85
C ASP A 71 10.50 0.73 -1.60
N UNK A 72 9.61 1.18 -0.88
CA UNK A 72 8.60 0.55 -0.52
C UNK A 72 7.49 1.26 -0.94
N ILE A 73 6.89 0.75 -1.68
CA ILE A 73 5.49 1.18 -1.87
C ILE A 73 4.55 0.02 -1.59
N PHE A 74 3.50 0.28 -0.83
CA PHE A 74 2.48 -0.74 -0.55
C PHE A 74 1.16 -0.06 -0.22
N SER A 75 0.09 -0.86 -0.25
CA SER A 75 -1.26 -0.39 0.07
C SER A 75 -1.78 -1.08 1.33
N PRO A 76 -1.81 -0.40 2.47
CA PRO A 76 -2.38 -0.97 3.70
C PRO A 76 -3.82 -1.45 3.49
N ILE A 77 -4.66 -0.67 2.84
CA ILE A 77 -6.07 -1.04 2.64
C ILE A 77 -6.21 -2.30 1.76
N ASN A 78 -5.34 -2.46 0.76
CA ASN A 78 -5.40 -3.64 -0.10
C ASN A 78 -4.97 -4.90 0.67
N ILE A 79 -3.91 -4.79 1.48
CA ILE A 79 -3.45 -5.89 2.34
C ILE A 79 -4.52 -6.22 3.40
N SER A 80 -5.09 -5.21 4.05
CA SER A 80 -6.17 -5.40 5.04
C SER A 80 -7.38 -6.08 4.42
N THR A 81 -7.75 -5.70 3.18
CA THR A 81 -8.86 -6.34 2.46
C THR A 81 -8.55 -7.83 2.20
N ALA A 82 -7.33 -8.14 1.77
CA ALA A 82 -6.92 -9.52 1.53
C ALA A 82 -6.95 -10.36 2.83
N LEU A 83 -6.54 -9.78 3.94
CA LEU A 83 -6.60 -10.45 5.25
C LEU A 83 -8.04 -10.61 5.74
N ALA A 84 -8.91 -9.63 5.49
CA ALA A 84 -10.34 -9.76 5.81
C ALA A 84 -11.02 -10.86 4.97
N MET A 85 -10.65 -10.95 3.70
CA MET A 85 -11.08 -12.05 2.83
C MET A 85 -10.61 -13.41 3.38
N LEU A 86 -9.36 -13.48 3.82
CA LEU A 86 -8.77 -14.70 4.40
C LEU A 86 -9.47 -15.08 5.70
N GLN A 87 -9.80 -14.11 6.54
CA GLN A 87 -10.50 -14.30 7.81
C GLN A 87 -11.81 -15.09 7.65
N LEU A 88 -12.54 -14.88 6.54
CA LEU A 88 -13.77 -15.64 6.29
C LEU A 88 -13.52 -17.15 6.19
N GLY A 89 -12.28 -17.51 5.87
CA GLY A 89 -11.92 -18.91 5.67
C GLY A 89 -11.06 -19.53 6.76
N THR A 90 -10.67 -18.74 7.77
CA THR A 90 -9.82 -19.19 8.88
C THR A 90 -10.63 -19.53 10.12
N ASN A 91 -10.08 -20.39 10.96
CA ASN A 91 -10.67 -20.77 12.25
C ASN A 91 -9.58 -20.83 13.32
N GLY A 92 -10.01 -20.88 14.60
CA GLY A 92 -9.15 -21.11 15.74
C GLY A 92 -7.98 -20.12 15.82
N THR A 93 -6.79 -20.63 16.10
CA THR A 93 -5.58 -19.80 16.28
C THR A 93 -5.25 -18.96 15.05
N SER A 94 -5.50 -19.49 13.84
CA SER A 94 -5.27 -18.73 12.61
C SER A 94 -6.16 -17.48 12.53
N GLU A 95 -7.44 -17.63 12.86
CA GLU A 95 -8.39 -16.50 12.92
C GLU A 95 -8.01 -15.52 14.03
N ASP A 96 -7.71 -16.01 15.23
CA ASP A 96 -7.35 -15.19 16.37
C ASP A 96 -6.13 -14.31 16.11
N GLN A 97 -5.13 -14.85 15.42
CA GLN A 97 -3.93 -14.09 15.05
C GLN A 97 -4.24 -12.94 14.10
N ILE A 98 -5.10 -13.17 13.10
CA ILE A 98 -5.55 -12.11 12.18
C ILE A 98 -6.30 -11.03 12.98
N ASN A 99 -7.24 -11.43 13.84
CA ASN A 99 -8.03 -10.50 14.65
C ASN A 99 -7.15 -9.60 15.52
N ARG A 100 -6.14 -10.19 16.18
CA ARG A 100 -5.23 -9.43 17.04
C ARG A 100 -4.36 -8.44 16.25
N ALA A 101 -3.84 -8.87 15.11
CA ALA A 101 -2.94 -8.03 14.32
C ALA A 101 -3.67 -6.87 13.66
N MET A 102 -4.86 -7.12 13.12
CA MET A 102 -5.65 -6.10 12.42
C MET A 102 -6.49 -5.25 13.37
N LYS A 103 -6.70 -5.71 14.60
CA LYS A 103 -7.56 -5.07 15.61
C LYS A 103 -9.00 -4.87 15.14
N PHE A 104 -9.39 -5.49 14.03
CA PHE A 104 -10.78 -5.54 13.60
C PHE A 104 -11.48 -6.61 14.47
N GLY A 105 -12.59 -6.28 15.09
CA GLY A 105 -13.35 -7.24 15.88
C GLY A 105 -13.88 -8.38 15.00
N THR A 106 -14.14 -9.52 15.63
CA THR A 106 -14.64 -10.72 14.97
C THR A 106 -15.79 -10.42 14.00
N ARG A 107 -15.62 -10.80 12.75
CA ARG A 107 -16.62 -10.83 11.66
C ARG A 107 -17.46 -9.57 11.49
N CYS A 108 -17.02 -8.44 12.02
CA CYS A 108 -17.82 -7.22 11.96
C CYS A 108 -17.35 -6.31 10.82
N GLY A 109 -18.02 -6.39 9.73
CA GLY A 109 -18.35 -5.23 8.95
C GLY A 109 -17.29 -4.58 8.07
N LEU A 110 -16.36 -5.32 7.44
CA LEU A 110 -15.82 -4.85 6.18
C LEU A 110 -16.84 -5.13 5.04
N ASN A 111 -18.11 -5.00 5.36
CA ASN A 111 -19.18 -4.79 4.38
C ASN A 111 -19.07 -3.40 3.75
N ALA A 112 -17.90 -2.81 3.83
CA ALA A 112 -17.58 -1.66 3.03
C ALA A 112 -17.44 -2.15 1.60
N LYS A 113 -18.56 -2.18 0.90
CA LYS A 113 -18.52 -2.15 -0.55
C LYS A 113 -17.62 -0.96 -0.90
N LEU A 114 -16.36 -1.26 -1.16
CA LEU A 114 -15.45 -0.33 -1.81
C LEU A 114 -15.99 -0.16 -3.24
N HIS A 115 -17.24 0.29 -3.33
CA HIS A 115 -17.85 0.58 -4.61
C HIS A 115 -17.27 1.88 -5.13
N ASN A 116 -16.72 1.78 -6.30
CA ASN A 116 -16.37 2.87 -7.18
C ASN A 116 -17.57 3.84 -7.27
N ALA A 117 -17.62 4.79 -6.36
CA ALA A 117 -18.28 6.03 -6.70
C ALA A 117 -17.59 6.57 -7.96
N SER A 118 -18.31 7.28 -8.80
CA SER A 118 -17.76 7.90 -10.01
C SER A 118 -16.71 8.94 -9.62
N ASN A 119 -15.55 8.47 -9.25
CA ASN A 119 -14.43 9.29 -8.84
C ASN A 119 -13.58 9.60 -10.06
N ASN A 120 -13.06 10.80 -10.14
CA ASN A 120 -12.17 11.21 -11.23
C ASN A 120 -10.77 10.62 -11.06
N TYR A 121 -10.68 9.40 -10.51
CA TYR A 121 -9.43 8.64 -10.39
C TYR A 121 -9.71 7.16 -10.65
N THR A 122 -8.67 6.44 -11.06
CA THR A 122 -8.72 4.99 -11.24
C THR A 122 -7.99 4.31 -10.08
N LEU A 123 -8.71 3.50 -9.33
CA LEU A 123 -8.13 2.64 -8.31
C LEU A 123 -8.48 1.19 -8.67
N LYS A 124 -7.48 0.40 -9.02
CA LYS A 124 -7.65 -1.02 -9.29
C LYS A 124 -6.99 -1.83 -8.19
N SER A 125 -7.82 -2.44 -7.38
CA SER A 125 -7.41 -3.36 -6.32
C SER A 125 -7.57 -4.78 -6.83
N ALA A 126 -6.49 -5.53 -6.89
CA ALA A 126 -6.46 -6.90 -7.37
C ALA A 126 -6.11 -7.82 -6.21
N ASN A 127 -7.14 -8.42 -5.63
CA ASN A 127 -7.02 -9.40 -4.56
C ASN A 127 -7.60 -10.72 -5.04
N ARG A 128 -6.79 -11.77 -5.08
CA ARG A 128 -7.30 -13.10 -5.45
C ARG A 128 -6.55 -14.20 -4.70
N PHE A 129 -7.31 -15.20 -4.31
CA PHE A 129 -6.79 -16.45 -3.81
C PHE A 129 -6.72 -17.46 -4.95
N PHE A 130 -5.57 -18.11 -5.06
CA PHE A 130 -5.37 -19.25 -5.96
C PHE A 130 -5.13 -20.48 -5.09
N GLY A 131 -6.06 -21.43 -5.15
CA GLY A 131 -6.00 -22.65 -4.36
C GLY A 131 -5.66 -23.87 -5.22
N SER A 132 -4.96 -24.84 -4.61
CA SER A 132 -4.68 -26.11 -5.29
C SER A 132 -5.99 -26.86 -5.57
N LYS A 133 -6.12 -27.43 -6.77
CA LYS A 133 -7.23 -28.33 -7.12
C LYS A 133 -7.36 -29.51 -6.15
N ARG A 134 -6.32 -29.85 -5.40
CA ARG A 134 -6.37 -30.88 -4.36
C ARG A 134 -7.33 -30.55 -3.22
N PHE A 135 -7.57 -29.27 -2.97
CA PHE A 135 -8.44 -28.78 -1.89
C PHE A 135 -9.51 -27.85 -2.48
N PRO A 136 -10.61 -28.42 -3.03
CA PRO A 136 -11.64 -27.59 -3.65
C PRO A 136 -12.22 -26.58 -2.68
N PHE A 137 -12.48 -25.38 -3.16
CA PHE A 137 -13.10 -24.33 -2.37
C PHE A 137 -14.52 -24.73 -1.95
N ARG A 138 -14.87 -24.46 -0.70
CA ARG A 138 -16.24 -24.65 -0.20
C ARG A 138 -17.17 -23.64 -0.84
N GLN A 139 -18.39 -24.08 -1.16
CA GLN A 139 -19.39 -23.22 -1.80
C GLN A 139 -19.76 -22.02 -0.92
N THR A 140 -19.84 -22.22 0.40
CA THR A 140 -20.08 -21.13 1.35
C THR A 140 -19.01 -20.05 1.25
N PHE A 141 -17.72 -20.45 1.21
CA PHE A 141 -16.60 -19.51 1.07
C PHE A 141 -16.69 -18.76 -0.27
N LEU A 142 -16.96 -19.45 -1.37
CA LEU A 142 -17.11 -18.82 -2.69
C LEU A 142 -18.26 -17.80 -2.71
N SER A 143 -19.37 -18.13 -2.06
CA SER A 143 -20.51 -17.23 -1.91
C SER A 143 -20.12 -15.98 -1.13
N ASP A 144 -19.52 -16.16 0.04
CA ASP A 144 -19.09 -15.05 0.89
C ASP A 144 -18.07 -14.13 0.17
N MET A 145 -17.12 -14.72 -0.54
CA MET A 145 -16.14 -13.98 -1.32
C MET A 145 -16.80 -13.12 -2.40
N ARG A 146 -17.79 -13.66 -3.07
CA ARG A 146 -18.55 -12.94 -4.10
C ARG A 146 -19.39 -11.83 -3.48
N ASP A 147 -20.13 -12.17 -2.42
CA ASP A 147 -21.15 -11.29 -1.83
C ASP A 147 -20.52 -10.11 -1.07
N TYR A 148 -19.43 -10.36 -0.35
CA TYR A 148 -18.79 -9.33 0.49
C TYR A 148 -17.65 -8.58 -0.20
N PHE A 149 -16.92 -9.24 -1.11
CA PHE A 149 -15.71 -8.66 -1.69
C PHE A 149 -15.73 -8.56 -3.21
N ASN A 150 -16.79 -9.04 -3.86
CA ASN A 150 -16.87 -9.13 -5.32
C ASN A 150 -15.63 -9.85 -5.89
N ALA A 151 -15.16 -10.87 -5.19
CA ALA A 151 -13.93 -11.59 -5.51
C ALA A 151 -14.24 -13.05 -5.85
N VAL A 152 -13.49 -13.60 -6.78
CA VAL A 152 -13.67 -14.99 -7.21
C VAL A 152 -12.33 -15.73 -7.04
N PRO A 153 -12.19 -16.52 -5.96
CA PRO A 153 -11.03 -17.42 -5.83
C PRO A 153 -10.96 -18.41 -6.98
N GLU A 154 -9.75 -18.83 -7.33
CA GLU A 154 -9.52 -19.66 -8.50
C GLU A 154 -8.71 -20.92 -8.14
N SER A 155 -9.18 -22.08 -8.61
CA SER A 155 -8.48 -23.35 -8.44
C SER A 155 -7.48 -23.56 -9.57
N VAL A 156 -6.22 -23.83 -9.22
CA VAL A 156 -5.13 -24.03 -10.17
C VAL A 156 -4.40 -25.35 -9.86
N ASP A 157 -3.76 -25.91 -10.87
CA ASP A 157 -3.05 -27.17 -10.74
C ASP A 157 -1.55 -26.96 -10.49
N PHE A 158 -1.23 -26.55 -9.26
CA PHE A 158 0.16 -26.31 -8.87
C PHE A 158 1.02 -27.59 -9.00
N MET A 159 0.43 -28.75 -8.73
CA MET A 159 1.16 -30.01 -8.72
C MET A 159 1.57 -30.44 -10.13
N ALA A 160 0.63 -30.42 -11.07
CA ALA A 160 0.92 -30.87 -12.44
C ALA A 160 1.69 -29.83 -13.24
N ASN A 161 1.43 -28.53 -13.01
CA ASN A 161 2.03 -27.47 -13.83
C ASN A 161 2.34 -26.22 -12.99
N PRO A 162 3.35 -26.26 -12.12
CA PRO A 162 3.67 -25.08 -11.26
C PRO A 162 4.08 -23.86 -12.08
N GLU A 163 4.89 -24.01 -13.12
CA GLU A 163 5.32 -22.86 -13.93
C GLU A 163 4.15 -22.26 -14.73
N GLY A 164 3.30 -23.09 -15.31
CA GLY A 164 2.08 -22.62 -15.98
C GLY A 164 1.17 -21.89 -15.03
N SER A 165 1.04 -22.37 -13.79
CA SER A 165 0.25 -21.72 -12.74
C SER A 165 0.83 -20.34 -12.40
N ARG A 166 2.16 -20.23 -12.29
CA ARG A 166 2.87 -18.95 -12.04
C ARG A 166 2.57 -17.95 -13.17
N VAL A 167 2.75 -18.39 -14.43
CA VAL A 167 2.49 -17.54 -15.60
C VAL A 167 1.03 -17.07 -15.63
N HIS A 168 0.11 -17.98 -15.32
CA HIS A 168 -1.33 -17.68 -15.26
C HIS A 168 -1.64 -16.60 -14.20
N ILE A 169 -1.07 -16.75 -13.00
CA ILE A 169 -1.24 -15.75 -11.93
C ILE A 169 -0.69 -14.38 -12.38
N ASN A 170 0.52 -14.37 -12.94
CA ASN A 170 1.14 -13.12 -13.41
C ASN A 170 0.31 -12.46 -14.52
N LYS A 171 -0.22 -13.25 -15.46
CA LYS A 171 -1.09 -12.73 -16.52
C LYS A 171 -2.36 -12.11 -15.95
N TRP A 172 -2.98 -12.76 -14.94
CA TRP A 172 -4.15 -12.20 -14.27
C TRP A 172 -3.81 -10.85 -13.63
N VAL A 173 -2.69 -10.76 -12.90
CA VAL A 173 -2.24 -9.51 -12.25
C VAL A 173 -1.98 -8.43 -13.29
N GLY A 174 -1.32 -8.76 -14.40
CA GLY A 174 -1.09 -7.82 -15.51
C GLY A 174 -2.39 -7.21 -16.00
N ASN A 175 -3.40 -8.06 -16.26
CA ASN A 175 -4.71 -7.60 -16.70
C ASN A 175 -5.38 -6.66 -15.69
N GLN A 176 -5.21 -6.92 -14.38
CA GLN A 176 -5.80 -6.09 -13.32
C GLN A 176 -5.07 -4.77 -13.13
N SER A 177 -3.79 -4.68 -13.51
CA SER A 177 -2.94 -3.51 -13.27
C SER A 177 -2.65 -2.69 -14.54
N ASN A 178 -3.41 -2.88 -15.61
CA ASN A 178 -3.16 -2.23 -16.91
C ASN A 178 -1.72 -2.50 -17.41
N ASP A 179 -1.24 -3.73 -17.23
CA ASP A 179 0.11 -4.20 -17.59
C ASP A 179 1.26 -3.45 -16.88
N LYS A 180 0.95 -2.78 -15.76
CA LYS A 180 2.00 -2.12 -14.96
C LYS A 180 2.73 -3.09 -14.03
N ILE A 181 2.04 -4.17 -13.62
CA ILE A 181 2.61 -5.22 -12.78
C ILE A 181 2.58 -6.52 -13.58
N LYS A 182 3.72 -6.89 -14.17
CA LYS A 182 3.81 -8.06 -15.07
C LYS A 182 4.34 -9.30 -14.40
N GLU A 183 5.09 -9.16 -13.31
CA GLU A 183 5.71 -10.30 -12.63
C GLU A 183 5.59 -10.17 -11.11
N LEU A 184 4.38 -10.43 -10.59
CA LEU A 184 4.14 -10.51 -9.15
C LEU A 184 4.81 -11.74 -8.54
N MET A 185 4.74 -12.87 -9.23
CA MET A 185 5.35 -14.14 -8.83
C MET A 185 6.62 -14.36 -9.60
N ALA A 186 7.78 -14.24 -8.94
CA ALA A 186 9.07 -14.50 -9.55
C ALA A 186 9.21 -15.99 -9.90
N LYS A 187 10.11 -16.30 -10.84
CA LYS A 187 10.40 -17.69 -11.24
C LYS A 187 10.83 -18.52 -10.02
N GLY A 188 10.27 -19.71 -9.87
CA GLY A 188 10.55 -20.61 -8.75
C GLY A 188 9.70 -20.38 -7.51
N THR A 189 8.90 -19.33 -7.44
CA THR A 189 8.01 -19.05 -6.29
C THR A 189 6.93 -20.13 -6.14
N ILE A 190 6.39 -20.61 -7.25
CA ILE A 190 5.36 -21.63 -7.29
C ILE A 190 6.02 -22.99 -7.55
N THR A 191 5.72 -23.94 -6.69
CA THR A 191 6.29 -25.30 -6.75
C THR A 191 5.17 -26.35 -6.70
N LYS A 192 5.53 -27.61 -6.85
CA LYS A 192 4.56 -28.73 -6.75
C LYS A 192 3.94 -28.84 -5.34
N SER A 193 4.63 -28.33 -4.32
CA SER A 193 4.12 -28.33 -2.93
C SER A 193 3.24 -27.13 -2.61
N THR A 194 3.14 -26.15 -3.51
CA THR A 194 2.27 -24.98 -3.30
C THR A 194 0.83 -25.43 -3.18
N VAL A 195 0.12 -25.00 -2.13
CA VAL A 195 -1.31 -25.33 -1.93
C VAL A 195 -2.21 -24.11 -1.96
N PHE A 196 -1.73 -22.92 -1.52
CA PHE A 196 -2.57 -21.72 -1.49
C PHE A 196 -1.70 -20.47 -1.64
N VAL A 197 -2.13 -19.60 -2.53
CA VAL A 197 -1.42 -18.36 -2.88
C VAL A 197 -2.35 -17.17 -2.69
N LEU A 198 -1.89 -16.16 -1.97
CA LEU A 198 -2.53 -14.85 -1.89
C LEU A 198 -1.79 -13.89 -2.82
N ALA A 199 -2.44 -13.51 -3.91
CA ALA A 199 -1.95 -12.50 -4.85
C ALA A 199 -2.64 -11.18 -4.57
N ASN A 200 -1.86 -10.16 -4.25
CA ASN A 200 -2.35 -8.84 -3.87
C ASN A 200 -1.60 -7.79 -4.69
N ALA A 201 -2.32 -7.01 -5.48
CA ALA A 201 -1.72 -5.97 -6.31
C ALA A 201 -2.62 -4.74 -6.36
N ILE A 202 -2.00 -3.58 -6.46
CA ILE A 202 -2.75 -2.32 -6.53
C ILE A 202 -2.16 -1.42 -7.63
N TYR A 203 -3.05 -0.75 -8.33
CA TYR A 203 -2.74 0.28 -9.31
C TYR A 203 -3.62 1.49 -9.03
N PHE A 204 -3.01 2.64 -8.87
CA PHE A 204 -3.70 3.91 -8.68
C PHE A 204 -3.31 4.86 -9.82
N LYS A 205 -4.29 5.60 -10.33
CA LYS A 205 -4.08 6.71 -11.26
C LYS A 205 -5.02 7.84 -10.88
N GLY A 206 -4.46 8.95 -10.43
CA GLY A 206 -5.20 10.16 -10.09
C GLY A 206 -4.58 11.39 -10.76
N GLN A 207 -5.41 12.34 -11.13
CA GLN A 207 -4.95 13.64 -11.65
C GLN A 207 -4.90 14.64 -10.48
N TRP A 208 -3.85 15.43 -10.44
CA TRP A 208 -3.80 16.52 -9.45
C TRP A 208 -4.98 17.47 -9.63
N ASN A 209 -5.57 17.89 -8.55
CA ASN A 209 -6.57 18.98 -8.59
C ASN A 209 -5.93 20.28 -9.10
N MET A 210 -4.64 20.47 -8.81
CA MET A 210 -3.80 21.53 -9.34
C MET A 210 -2.56 20.87 -9.97
N PRO A 211 -2.52 20.71 -11.30
CA PRO A 211 -1.34 20.11 -11.95
C PRO A 211 -0.10 21.02 -11.88
N PHE A 212 1.07 20.39 -11.84
CA PHE A 212 2.32 21.11 -12.00
C PHE A 212 2.48 21.57 -13.45
N ASN A 213 3.11 22.73 -13.63
CA ASN A 213 3.37 23.24 -14.99
C ASN A 213 4.67 22.61 -15.53
N TYR A 214 4.55 21.88 -16.64
CA TYR A 214 5.69 21.22 -17.30
C TYR A 214 6.85 22.18 -17.60
N THR A 215 6.55 23.45 -17.95
CA THR A 215 7.58 24.43 -18.28
C THR A 215 8.42 24.84 -17.07
N MET A 216 7.92 24.60 -15.87
CA MET A 216 8.63 24.91 -14.64
C MET A 216 9.45 23.74 -14.10
N THR A 217 9.31 22.55 -14.68
CA THR A 217 10.12 21.39 -14.30
C THR A 217 11.54 21.59 -14.79
N SER A 218 12.50 21.44 -13.91
CA SER A 218 13.93 21.60 -14.25
C SER A 218 14.76 20.56 -13.48
N ILE A 219 15.97 20.33 -13.98
CA ILE A 219 16.90 19.40 -13.35
C ILE A 219 17.51 20.09 -12.13
N LEU A 220 17.20 19.56 -10.94
CA LEU A 220 17.72 20.10 -9.68
C LEU A 220 18.36 18.98 -8.85
N PRO A 221 19.27 19.35 -7.92
CA PRO A 221 19.85 18.38 -7.02
C PRO A 221 18.79 17.83 -6.03
N PHE A 222 18.93 16.56 -5.74
CA PHE A 222 18.09 15.82 -4.79
C PHE A 222 19.02 15.01 -3.89
N ARG A 223 18.89 15.18 -2.59
CA ARG A 223 19.76 14.53 -1.61
C ARG A 223 19.04 13.44 -0.86
N SER A 224 19.69 12.30 -0.70
CA SER A 224 19.17 11.16 0.07
C SER A 224 20.34 10.35 0.62
N LYS A 225 20.32 10.05 1.90
CA LYS A 225 21.32 9.20 2.58
C LYS A 225 22.76 9.67 2.28
N GLY A 226 23.00 10.96 2.39
CA GLY A 226 24.30 11.54 2.13
C GLY A 226 24.74 11.57 0.66
N GLN A 227 23.87 11.14 -0.25
CA GLN A 227 24.14 11.16 -1.69
C GLN A 227 23.31 12.24 -2.38
N GLU A 228 23.84 12.79 -3.46
CA GLU A 228 23.13 13.77 -4.28
C GLU A 228 22.95 13.25 -5.69
N ALA A 229 21.74 13.36 -6.23
CA ALA A 229 21.41 13.04 -7.60
C ALA A 229 20.70 14.21 -8.26
N LYS A 230 20.86 14.36 -9.57
CA LYS A 230 20.12 15.37 -10.35
C LYS A 230 18.84 14.72 -10.87
N VAL A 231 17.70 15.31 -10.54
CA VAL A 231 16.38 14.75 -10.90
C VAL A 231 15.50 15.81 -11.53
N PRO A 232 14.53 15.41 -12.40
CA PRO A 232 13.49 16.33 -12.85
C PRO A 232 12.64 16.74 -11.64
N MET A 233 12.72 18.02 -11.28
CA MET A 233 12.02 18.60 -10.14
C MET A 233 10.86 19.45 -10.65
N MET A 234 9.64 19.01 -10.37
CA MET A 234 8.40 19.73 -10.67
C MET A 234 8.23 20.86 -9.67
N LYS A 235 7.69 21.99 -10.13
CA LYS A 235 7.55 23.19 -9.26
C LYS A 235 6.11 23.71 -9.33
N MET A 236 5.61 24.10 -8.16
CA MET A 236 4.35 24.81 -8.03
C MET A 236 4.56 25.92 -7.01
N LEU A 237 4.53 27.17 -7.47
CA LEU A 237 4.95 28.31 -6.65
C LEU A 237 3.75 29.13 -6.18
N GLY A 238 3.77 29.51 -4.90
CA GLY A 238 2.81 30.44 -4.29
C GLY A 238 1.38 29.94 -4.20
N GLN A 239 1.14 28.65 -4.47
CA GLN A 239 -0.21 28.12 -4.41
C GLN A 239 -0.63 27.78 -2.97
N THR A 240 -1.93 27.89 -2.72
CA THR A 240 -2.48 27.65 -1.37
C THR A 240 -2.78 26.17 -1.17
N HIS A 241 -2.10 25.57 -0.21
CA HIS A 241 -2.26 24.17 0.18
C HIS A 241 -2.55 24.05 1.67
N ARG A 242 -3.12 22.94 2.09
CA ARG A 242 -3.17 22.59 3.51
C ARG A 242 -1.77 22.16 3.95
N TYR A 243 -1.20 22.89 4.90
CA TYR A 243 0.20 22.75 5.29
C TYR A 243 0.33 22.91 6.82
N GLY A 244 1.30 22.19 7.40
CA GLY A 244 1.61 22.28 8.83
C GLY A 244 3.03 21.85 9.14
N ILE A 245 3.42 22.04 10.40
CA ILE A 245 4.74 21.67 10.92
C ILE A 245 4.52 20.84 12.18
N SER A 246 5.25 19.74 12.28
CA SER A 246 5.32 18.94 13.50
C SER A 246 6.68 19.18 14.17
N THR A 247 6.68 19.85 15.30
CA THR A 247 7.88 20.02 16.12
C THR A 247 8.32 18.69 16.74
N LYS A 248 7.34 17.86 17.10
CA LYS A 248 7.61 16.54 17.69
C LYS A 248 8.33 15.60 16.72
N TRP A 249 7.92 15.61 15.45
CA TRP A 249 8.52 14.75 14.42
C TRP A 249 9.60 15.49 13.63
N ASN A 250 9.83 16.75 13.95
CA ASN A 250 10.78 17.62 13.24
C ASN A 250 10.58 17.54 11.72
N CYS A 251 9.33 17.76 11.28
CA CYS A 251 8.99 17.65 9.85
C CYS A 251 7.94 18.68 9.43
N GLN A 252 7.87 18.90 8.13
CA GLN A 252 6.80 19.67 7.47
C GLN A 252 5.82 18.66 6.85
N ILE A 253 4.54 19.07 6.74
CA ILE A 253 3.48 18.23 6.18
C ILE A 253 2.68 19.08 5.20
N ILE A 254 2.47 18.56 3.99
CA ILE A 254 1.62 19.20 2.98
C ILE A 254 0.61 18.19 2.43
N GLU A 255 -0.59 18.66 2.15
CA GLU A 255 -1.64 17.87 1.48
C GLU A 255 -1.81 18.37 0.04
N LEU A 256 -1.60 17.47 -0.92
CA LEU A 256 -1.75 17.73 -2.36
C LEU A 256 -2.98 16.95 -2.86
N PRO A 257 -4.11 17.63 -3.12
CA PRO A 257 -5.34 16.93 -3.52
C PRO A 257 -5.30 16.49 -4.99
N TYR A 258 -5.84 15.30 -5.21
CA TYR A 258 -6.23 14.82 -6.55
C TYR A 258 -7.64 15.29 -6.88
N THR A 259 -8.04 15.21 -8.14
CA THR A 259 -9.44 15.39 -8.52
C THR A 259 -10.27 14.26 -7.87
N GLY A 260 -11.32 14.65 -7.16
CA GLY A 260 -12.12 13.72 -6.37
C GLY A 260 -11.85 13.87 -4.87
N ASN A 261 -11.95 12.78 -4.13
CA ASN A 261 -11.91 12.83 -2.66
C ASN A 261 -10.64 12.17 -2.07
N VAL A 262 -9.55 12.19 -2.83
CA VAL A 262 -8.28 11.58 -2.44
C VAL A 262 -7.19 12.65 -2.47
N SER A 263 -6.23 12.56 -1.58
CA SER A 263 -5.07 13.46 -1.56
C SER A 263 -3.79 12.70 -1.21
N MET A 264 -2.67 13.25 -1.64
CA MET A 264 -1.34 12.80 -1.21
C MET A 264 -0.89 13.64 -0.02
N LEU A 265 -0.48 12.98 1.05
CA LEU A 265 0.20 13.63 2.17
C LEU A 265 1.69 13.44 2.01
N VAL A 266 2.43 14.53 2.05
CA VAL A 266 3.88 14.48 1.97
C VAL A 266 4.46 14.97 3.29
N LEU A 267 5.28 14.13 3.92
CA LEU A 267 5.98 14.46 5.16
C LEU A 267 7.46 14.67 4.85
N LEU A 268 7.95 15.87 5.12
CA LEU A 268 9.32 16.27 4.82
C LEU A 268 10.10 16.52 6.13
N PRO A 269 11.07 15.65 6.50
CA PRO A 269 11.95 15.96 7.63
C PRO A 269 12.66 17.28 7.43
N ASN A 270 12.85 18.03 8.51
CA ASN A 270 13.59 19.31 8.45
C ASN A 270 15.09 19.09 8.26
N GLU A 271 15.60 17.96 8.72
CA GLU A 271 17.01 17.60 8.57
C GLU A 271 17.20 16.71 7.34
N PRO A 272 18.28 16.89 6.57
CA PRO A 272 18.52 16.09 5.36
C PRO A 272 18.54 14.58 5.60
N ASP A 273 19.04 14.11 6.72
CA ASP A 273 19.07 12.69 7.09
C ASP A 273 18.06 12.34 8.20
N GLY A 274 17.02 13.16 8.37
CA GLY A 274 16.00 12.99 9.41
C GLY A 274 14.93 11.92 9.14
N LEU A 275 14.96 11.29 7.97
CA LEU A 275 13.92 10.32 7.59
C LEU A 275 13.85 9.10 8.55
N PRO A 276 14.96 8.46 8.96
CA PRO A 276 14.85 7.33 9.90
C PRO A 276 14.22 7.71 11.24
N GLN A 277 14.50 8.92 11.74
CA GLN A 277 13.89 9.41 12.98
C GLN A 277 12.37 9.61 12.81
N LEU A 278 11.96 10.20 11.69
CA LEU A 278 10.54 10.36 11.37
C LEU A 278 9.84 9.00 11.26
N GLU A 279 10.43 8.06 10.54
CA GLU A 279 9.89 6.71 10.34
C GLU A 279 9.69 5.96 11.67
N SER A 280 10.63 6.10 12.60
CA SER A 280 10.51 5.45 13.92
C SER A 280 9.44 6.12 14.78
N ALA A 281 9.29 7.45 14.69
CA ALA A 281 8.40 8.24 15.55
C ALA A 281 6.93 8.25 15.10
N ILE A 282 6.68 8.07 13.81
CA ILE A 282 5.33 8.21 13.23
C ILE A 282 4.34 7.23 13.86
N ASN A 283 3.14 7.73 14.18
CA ASN A 283 2.04 6.92 14.72
C ASN A 283 0.69 7.47 14.21
N SER A 284 -0.33 6.64 14.22
CA SER A 284 -1.65 6.93 13.63
C SER A 284 -2.37 8.06 14.35
N VAL A 285 -2.33 8.08 15.68
CA VAL A 285 -3.06 9.06 16.49
C VAL A 285 -2.56 10.48 16.17
N GLU A 286 -1.25 10.64 16.18
CA GLU A 286 -0.60 11.93 15.94
C GLU A 286 -0.72 12.35 14.48
N LEU A 287 -0.55 11.40 13.54
CA LEU A 287 -0.73 11.69 12.10
C LEU A 287 -2.15 12.22 11.85
N ASN A 288 -3.17 11.54 12.36
CA ASN A 288 -4.56 11.97 12.22
C ASN A 288 -4.80 13.37 12.83
N SER A 289 -4.20 13.63 14.00
CA SER A 289 -4.30 14.94 14.63
C SER A 289 -3.63 16.04 13.79
N LEU A 290 -2.43 15.76 13.27
CA LEU A 290 -1.70 16.72 12.43
C LEU A 290 -2.47 17.01 11.15
N VAL A 291 -2.99 15.99 10.48
CA VAL A 291 -3.76 16.16 9.23
C VAL A 291 -5.00 17.01 9.47
N LYS A 292 -5.74 16.79 10.56
CA LYS A 292 -6.92 17.60 10.90
C LYS A 292 -6.58 19.07 11.10
N ASN A 293 -5.39 19.34 11.63
CA ASN A 293 -4.94 20.69 12.00
C ASN A 293 -4.15 21.42 10.90
N LEU A 294 -3.98 20.82 9.71
CA LEU A 294 -3.35 21.50 8.59
C LEU A 294 -4.13 22.74 8.20
N ALA A 295 -3.43 23.88 8.07
CA ALA A 295 -4.03 25.16 7.72
C ALA A 295 -3.72 25.53 6.27
N LYS A 296 -4.64 26.22 5.62
CA LYS A 296 -4.42 26.73 4.25
C LYS A 296 -3.37 27.83 4.28
N ARG A 297 -2.30 27.66 3.52
CA ARG A 297 -1.18 28.61 3.45
C ARG A 297 -0.59 28.63 2.04
N PRO A 298 -0.11 29.77 1.55
CA PRO A 298 0.68 29.79 0.32
C PRO A 298 2.03 29.10 0.57
N VAL A 299 2.36 28.14 -0.28
CA VAL A 299 3.64 27.41 -0.20
C VAL A 299 4.21 27.19 -1.60
N ASP A 300 5.51 27.17 -1.71
CA ASP A 300 6.22 26.75 -2.89
C ASP A 300 6.51 25.25 -2.76
N VAL A 301 6.05 24.46 -3.71
CA VAL A 301 6.21 23.01 -3.72
C VAL A 301 7.24 22.62 -4.77
N TYR A 302 8.27 21.89 -4.34
CA TYR A 302 9.27 21.28 -5.21
C TYR A 302 9.18 19.78 -4.99
N MET A 303 8.76 19.03 -6.01
CA MET A 303 8.57 17.57 -5.90
C MET A 303 9.25 16.87 -7.07
N PRO A 304 10.09 15.89 -6.83
CA PRO A 304 10.69 15.15 -7.95
C PRO A 304 9.63 14.37 -8.74
N ARG A 305 9.81 14.26 -10.04
CA ARG A 305 9.10 13.29 -10.85
C ARG A 305 9.73 11.92 -10.59
N PHE A 306 8.92 10.91 -10.28
CA PHE A 306 9.45 9.58 -9.96
C PHE A 306 8.50 8.46 -10.37
N GLU A 307 9.06 7.26 -10.45
CA GLU A 307 8.31 6.03 -10.69
C GLU A 307 8.88 4.93 -9.79
N ILE A 308 7.99 4.25 -9.07
CA ILE A 308 8.34 3.06 -8.26
C ILE A 308 7.61 1.87 -8.88
N LYS A 309 8.38 0.86 -9.26
CA LYS A 309 7.85 -0.35 -9.89
C LYS A 309 8.75 -1.54 -9.56
N ASP A 310 8.22 -2.73 -9.81
CA ASP A 310 8.96 -3.99 -9.71
C ASP A 310 9.46 -4.30 -8.28
N VAL A 311 8.80 -3.72 -7.26
CA VAL A 311 9.09 -4.02 -5.86
C VAL A 311 8.03 -4.97 -5.33
N THR A 312 8.37 -6.24 -5.19
CA THR A 312 7.48 -7.27 -4.65
C THR A 312 7.78 -7.47 -3.16
N ILE A 313 6.76 -7.31 -2.35
CA ILE A 313 6.84 -7.52 -0.90
C ILE A 313 6.38 -8.94 -0.59
N LYS A 314 7.24 -9.72 0.06
CA LYS A 314 6.91 -11.04 0.58
C LYS A 314 6.13 -10.86 1.88
N LEU A 315 4.82 -10.73 1.77
CA LEU A 315 3.95 -10.41 2.91
C LEU A 315 4.10 -11.41 4.06
N ALA A 316 4.30 -12.69 3.75
CA ALA A 316 4.35 -13.74 4.77
C ALA A 316 5.36 -13.40 5.89
N ASP A 317 6.54 -12.91 5.53
CA ASP A 317 7.61 -12.62 6.49
C ASP A 317 7.23 -11.47 7.42
N HIS A 318 6.62 -10.43 6.88
CA HIS A 318 6.19 -9.27 7.66
C HIS A 318 4.96 -9.58 8.51
N LEU A 319 4.00 -10.35 7.97
CA LEU A 319 2.81 -10.77 8.72
C LEU A 319 3.17 -11.69 9.90
N LYS A 320 4.16 -12.58 9.71
CA LYS A 320 4.68 -13.41 10.82
C LYS A 320 5.26 -12.56 11.94
N LYS A 321 6.02 -11.51 11.59
CA LYS A 321 6.57 -10.57 12.59
C LYS A 321 5.46 -9.78 13.32
N LEU A 322 4.28 -9.65 12.74
CA LEU A 322 3.11 -9.06 13.37
C LEU A 322 2.25 -10.08 14.13
N GLY A 323 2.75 -11.31 14.28
CA GLY A 323 2.10 -12.37 15.08
C GLY A 323 1.15 -13.28 14.31
N MET A 324 1.07 -13.14 12.98
CA MET A 324 0.24 -14.01 12.13
C MET A 324 1.10 -15.16 11.61
N THR A 325 1.31 -16.19 12.41
CA THR A 325 2.24 -17.29 12.10
C THR A 325 1.56 -18.57 11.64
N TYR A 326 0.48 -18.98 12.33
CA TYR A 326 -0.13 -20.29 12.15
C TYR A 326 -0.63 -20.55 10.74
N MET A 327 -1.22 -19.54 10.11
CA MET A 327 -1.79 -19.68 8.75
C MET A 327 -0.74 -20.01 7.66
N PHE A 328 0.56 -19.92 8.00
CA PHE A 328 1.66 -20.23 7.08
C PHE A 328 2.32 -21.59 7.37
N VAL A 329 1.84 -22.33 8.36
CA VAL A 329 2.50 -23.58 8.81
C VAL A 329 1.69 -24.80 8.40
N ASP A 330 2.32 -25.67 7.61
CA ASP A 330 1.75 -26.96 7.21
C ASP A 330 1.43 -27.78 8.47
N GLY A 331 0.25 -28.35 8.52
CA GLY A 331 -0.21 -29.12 9.67
C GLY A 331 -0.83 -28.31 10.80
N GLU A 332 -0.55 -27.01 10.90
CA GLU A 332 -1.05 -26.16 11.98
C GLU A 332 -2.15 -25.17 11.54
N ALA A 333 -2.08 -24.73 10.30
CA ALA A 333 -3.02 -23.74 9.75
C ALA A 333 -4.45 -24.27 9.75
N ASP A 334 -5.40 -23.50 10.23
CA ASP A 334 -6.81 -23.86 10.07
C ASP A 334 -7.48 -22.91 9.05
N LEU A 335 -7.44 -23.34 7.79
CA LEU A 335 -8.11 -22.69 6.67
C LEU A 335 -9.28 -23.59 6.18
N SER A 336 -9.83 -24.39 7.07
CA SER A 336 -10.81 -25.42 6.69
C SER A 336 -12.14 -24.84 6.21
N SER A 337 -12.47 -23.59 6.53
CA SER A 337 -13.62 -22.93 5.95
C SER A 337 -13.39 -22.51 4.50
N ILE A 338 -12.12 -22.44 4.03
CA ILE A 338 -11.78 -22.26 2.61
C ILE A 338 -11.94 -23.60 1.87
N GLY A 339 -11.30 -24.67 2.39
CA GLY A 339 -11.28 -25.99 1.76
C GLY A 339 -10.44 -26.97 2.55
N GLY A 340 -10.62 -28.26 2.30
CA GLY A 340 -9.90 -29.33 3.01
C GLY A 340 -10.35 -29.49 4.46
N ALA A 341 -9.49 -30.08 5.29
CA ALA A 341 -9.64 -30.22 6.74
C ALA A 341 -8.59 -29.36 7.46
N PRO A 342 -8.75 -29.09 8.77
CA PRO A 342 -7.72 -28.37 9.51
C PRO A 342 -6.34 -28.99 9.31
N GLY A 343 -5.32 -28.16 9.12
CA GLY A 343 -3.94 -28.57 8.87
C GLY A 343 -3.60 -28.89 7.42
N GLN A 344 -4.59 -29.10 6.54
CA GLN A 344 -4.33 -29.51 5.16
C GLN A 344 -4.04 -28.35 4.21
N LEU A 345 -4.64 -27.20 4.47
CA LEU A 345 -4.48 -26.01 3.64
C LEU A 345 -3.76 -24.94 4.45
N PHE A 346 -2.69 -24.40 3.90
CA PHE A 346 -1.92 -23.31 4.51
C PHE A 346 -1.47 -22.33 3.43
N ILE A 347 -1.14 -21.11 3.80
CA ILE A 347 -0.66 -20.11 2.84
C ILE A 347 0.79 -20.42 2.47
N SER A 348 1.00 -20.94 1.29
CA SER A 348 2.35 -21.24 0.78
C SER A 348 3.08 -19.96 0.37
N THR A 349 2.35 -18.98 -0.13
CA THR A 349 2.92 -17.72 -0.63
C THR A 349 1.89 -16.59 -0.49
N ALA A 350 2.35 -15.48 0.06
CA ALA A 350 1.57 -14.24 0.12
C ALA A 350 2.46 -13.09 -0.35
N VAL A 351 2.06 -12.43 -1.43
CA VAL A 351 2.86 -11.35 -2.02
C VAL A 351 2.00 -10.13 -2.31
N HIS A 352 2.63 -8.97 -2.19
CA HIS A 352 2.03 -7.68 -2.53
C HIS A 352 2.96 -6.93 -3.47
N GLN A 353 2.39 -6.28 -4.46
CA GLN A 353 3.12 -5.36 -5.31
C GLN A 353 2.24 -4.15 -5.61
N ALA A 354 2.84 -2.97 -5.57
CA ALA A 354 2.18 -1.73 -5.92
C ALA A 354 2.99 -1.02 -7.00
N TYR A 355 2.30 -0.22 -7.78
CA TYR A 355 2.92 0.63 -8.81
C TYR A 355 2.50 2.06 -8.56
N VAL A 356 3.45 2.98 -8.60
CA VAL A 356 3.19 4.41 -8.56
C VAL A 356 4.11 5.13 -9.54
N ARG A 357 3.54 6.10 -10.25
CA ARG A 357 4.29 7.07 -11.03
C ARG A 357 3.72 8.45 -10.73
N VAL A 358 4.58 9.35 -10.34
CA VAL A 358 4.20 10.73 -10.01
C VAL A 358 4.83 11.67 -11.03
N ASP A 359 3.99 12.42 -11.72
CA ASP A 359 4.42 13.41 -12.70
C ASP A 359 3.55 14.69 -12.59
N GLU A 360 3.69 15.60 -13.54
CA GLU A 360 3.04 16.91 -13.50
C GLU A 360 1.52 16.82 -13.52
N GLU A 361 0.96 15.81 -14.17
CA GLU A 361 -0.50 15.64 -14.29
C GLU A 361 -1.10 14.91 -13.09
N GLY A 362 -0.29 14.11 -12.38
CA GLY A 362 -0.79 13.33 -11.26
C GLY A 362 0.02 12.07 -10.97
N GLN A 363 -0.70 10.97 -10.76
CA GLN A 363 -0.12 9.69 -10.38
C GLN A 363 -0.69 8.58 -11.25
#